data_964fc23e6f25d9517755cae5246b83fe
#
_entry.id   964fc23e6f25d9517755cae5246b83fe
#
_cell.length_a   1.000
_cell.length_b   1.000
_cell.length_c   1.000
_cell.angle_alpha   90.00
_cell.angle_beta   90.00
_cell.angle_gamma   90.00
#
_symmetry.space_group_name_H-M   'P 1'
#
loop_
_entity.id
_entity.type
_entity.pdbx_description
1 polymer ?
#
loop_
_entity_poly.entity_id
_entity_poly.type
_entity_poly.pdbx_seq_one_letter_code
_entity_poly.pdbx_strand_id
1 'polypeptide(L)'
;MDWYPLWNSLRIAAISTVIIFFAGIFAAYYIAKLPRLIKGVLDVVLTLPLVLPPTVVGYLLLRVLGPKRVIGAWVLEAFGVKLVMTWWSAIFATTVVIFPLMYRTVRGAFEAFDETLAYSGQTLGLSNAYIFWRIRMPCCRQGVLAGTVLAFARALGEYGAT
;
A
#
# COMPACT_ATOMS: atom_id res chain seq x y z
N MET A 1 12.83 25.78 -18.37
CA MET A 1 12.31 24.43 -18.07
C MET A 1 11.85 24.44 -16.64
N ASP A 2 10.54 24.26 -16.43
CA ASP A 2 9.99 24.24 -15.08
C ASP A 2 10.18 22.87 -14.46
N TRP A 3 11.06 22.80 -13.49
CA TRP A 3 11.33 21.56 -12.72
C TRP A 3 10.25 21.26 -11.67
N TYR A 4 9.30 22.17 -11.52
CA TYR A 4 8.24 22.06 -10.51
C TYR A 4 7.37 20.79 -10.64
N PRO A 5 6.91 20.38 -11.83
CA PRO A 5 6.12 19.16 -11.98
C PRO A 5 6.90 17.90 -11.58
N LEU A 6 8.17 17.82 -11.97
CA LEU A 6 9.03 16.68 -11.60
C LEU A 6 9.26 16.61 -10.09
N TRP A 7 9.50 17.75 -9.46
CA TRP A 7 9.72 17.82 -8.02
C TRP A 7 8.46 17.46 -7.23
N ASN A 8 7.31 17.90 -7.70
CA ASN A 8 6.03 17.57 -7.09
C ASN A 8 5.70 16.09 -7.23
N SER A 9 5.90 15.51 -8.41
CA SER A 9 5.72 14.06 -8.66
C SER A 9 6.64 13.22 -7.78
N LEU A 10 7.89 13.64 -7.64
CA LEU A 10 8.86 12.94 -6.78
C LEU A 10 8.43 12.96 -5.30
N ARG A 11 7.97 14.10 -4.82
CA ARG A 11 7.46 14.22 -3.43
C ARG A 11 6.25 13.35 -3.18
N ILE A 12 5.26 13.37 -4.09
CA ILE A 12 4.05 12.55 -3.98
C ILE A 12 4.44 11.07 -4.02
N ALA A 13 5.28 10.66 -4.96
CA ALA A 13 5.75 9.28 -5.08
C ALA A 13 6.51 8.83 -3.81
N ALA A 14 7.39 9.65 -3.27
CA ALA A 14 8.14 9.33 -2.06
C ALA A 14 7.23 9.15 -0.84
N ILE A 15 6.30 10.08 -0.61
CA ILE A 15 5.38 10.02 0.53
C ILE A 15 4.43 8.84 0.40
N SER A 16 3.85 8.64 -0.78
CA SER A 16 2.97 7.50 -1.05
C SER A 16 3.70 6.16 -0.85
N THR A 17 4.95 6.06 -1.30
CA THR A 17 5.79 4.87 -1.13
C THR A 17 6.07 4.58 0.35
N VAL A 18 6.36 5.60 1.16
CA VAL A 18 6.54 5.43 2.61
C VAL A 18 5.26 4.94 3.26
N ILE A 19 4.12 5.50 2.90
CA ILE A 19 2.82 5.07 3.45
C ILE A 19 2.55 3.61 3.11
N ILE A 20 2.69 3.21 1.85
CA ILE A 20 2.42 1.83 1.43
C ILE A 20 3.47 0.85 1.91
N PHE A 21 4.69 1.28 2.17
CA PHE A 21 5.73 0.45 2.75
C PHE A 21 5.24 -0.14 4.08
N PHE A 22 4.78 0.69 4.98
CA PHE A 22 4.23 0.22 6.25
C PHE A 22 2.87 -0.46 6.07
N ALA A 23 1.95 0.16 5.37
CA ALA A 23 0.61 -0.40 5.16
C ALA A 23 0.64 -1.75 4.42
N GLY A 24 1.47 -1.87 3.39
CA GLY A 24 1.63 -3.11 2.62
C GLY A 24 2.25 -4.24 3.43
N ILE A 25 3.28 -3.95 4.23
CA ILE A 25 3.92 -4.93 5.11
C ILE A 25 2.93 -5.44 6.16
N PHE A 26 2.25 -4.53 6.86
CA PHE A 26 1.28 -4.93 7.87
C PHE A 26 0.09 -5.66 7.27
N ALA A 27 -0.46 -5.19 6.16
CA ALA A 27 -1.55 -5.88 5.46
C ALA A 27 -1.13 -7.28 5.01
N ALA A 28 0.04 -7.43 4.39
CA ALA A 28 0.56 -8.72 3.97
C ALA A 28 0.73 -9.69 5.15
N TYR A 29 1.27 -9.20 6.25
CA TYR A 29 1.49 -10.01 7.45
C TYR A 29 0.17 -10.50 8.08
N TYR A 30 -0.79 -9.60 8.29
CA TYR A 30 -2.05 -9.96 8.92
C TYR A 30 -2.95 -10.77 8.00
N ILE A 31 -3.03 -10.44 6.72
CA ILE A 31 -3.86 -11.17 5.75
C ILE A 31 -3.32 -12.57 5.52
N ALA A 32 -2.02 -12.79 5.55
CA ALA A 32 -1.41 -14.12 5.44
C ALA A 32 -1.88 -15.09 6.54
N LYS A 33 -2.30 -14.58 7.70
CA LYS A 33 -2.82 -15.37 8.84
C LYS A 33 -4.30 -15.70 8.76
N LEU A 34 -5.04 -15.11 7.84
CA LEU A 34 -6.49 -15.29 7.71
C LEU A 34 -6.86 -16.64 7.07
N PRO A 35 -8.08 -17.15 7.32
CA PRO A 35 -8.61 -18.33 6.64
C PRO A 35 -8.62 -18.16 5.12
N ARG A 36 -8.47 -19.25 4.38
CA ARG A 36 -8.33 -19.24 2.92
C ARG A 36 -9.44 -18.47 2.19
N LEU A 37 -10.70 -18.58 2.64
CA LEU A 37 -11.81 -17.89 1.99
C LEU A 37 -11.72 -16.36 2.12
N ILE A 38 -11.51 -15.87 3.35
CA ILE A 38 -11.38 -14.43 3.63
C ILE A 38 -10.14 -13.87 2.94
N LYS A 39 -9.03 -14.60 2.99
CA LYS A 39 -7.79 -14.27 2.30
C LYS A 39 -8.01 -14.12 0.80
N GLY A 40 -8.70 -15.06 0.15
CA GLY A 40 -8.99 -15.00 -1.28
C GLY A 40 -9.86 -13.80 -1.66
N VAL A 41 -10.89 -13.51 -0.89
CA VAL A 41 -11.77 -12.35 -1.12
C VAL A 41 -10.99 -11.03 -0.95
N LEU A 42 -10.22 -10.91 0.11
CA LEU A 42 -9.39 -9.72 0.35
C LEU A 42 -8.34 -9.53 -0.74
N ASP A 43 -7.71 -10.60 -1.22
CA ASP A 43 -6.76 -10.54 -2.33
C ASP A 43 -7.38 -9.98 -3.60
N VAL A 44 -8.57 -10.44 -3.94
CA VAL A 44 -9.32 -9.94 -5.10
C VAL A 44 -9.63 -8.46 -4.92
N VAL A 45 -10.18 -8.06 -3.79
CA VAL A 45 -10.56 -6.68 -3.50
C VAL A 45 -9.34 -5.75 -3.50
N LEU A 46 -8.26 -6.17 -2.86
CA LEU A 46 -7.04 -5.35 -2.76
C LEU A 46 -6.27 -5.26 -4.09
N THR A 47 -6.43 -6.24 -4.98
CA THR A 47 -5.77 -6.22 -6.30
C THR A 47 -6.62 -5.58 -7.39
N LEU A 48 -7.90 -5.32 -7.16
CA LEU A 48 -8.77 -4.64 -8.11
C LEU A 48 -8.19 -3.33 -8.66
N PRO A 49 -7.64 -2.42 -7.84
CA PRO A 49 -7.07 -1.17 -8.36
C PRO A 49 -5.91 -1.36 -9.34
N LEU A 50 -5.21 -2.49 -9.29
CA LEU A 50 -4.11 -2.80 -10.20
C LEU A 50 -4.61 -3.22 -11.59
N VAL A 51 -5.76 -3.90 -11.64
CA VAL A 51 -6.35 -4.43 -12.88
C VAL A 51 -7.18 -3.36 -13.60
N LEU A 52 -7.82 -2.48 -12.83
CA LEU A 52 -8.64 -1.42 -13.37
C LEU A 52 -7.77 -0.31 -13.99
N PRO A 53 -8.21 0.29 -15.12
CA PRO A 53 -7.56 1.49 -15.64
C PRO A 53 -7.50 2.60 -14.58
N PRO A 54 -6.40 3.38 -14.50
CA PRO A 54 -6.25 4.47 -13.54
C PRO A 54 -7.40 5.48 -13.56
N THR A 55 -7.95 5.75 -14.74
CA THR A 55 -9.12 6.62 -14.92
C THR A 55 -10.38 6.09 -14.22
N VAL A 56 -10.59 4.77 -14.26
CA VAL A 56 -11.72 4.12 -13.57
C VAL A 56 -11.53 4.17 -12.05
N VAL A 57 -10.32 3.90 -11.59
CA VAL A 57 -9.99 4.02 -10.15
C VAL A 57 -10.19 5.45 -9.67
N GLY A 58 -9.70 6.43 -10.43
CA GLY A 58 -9.90 7.85 -10.14
C GLY A 58 -11.38 8.24 -10.08
N TYR A 59 -12.18 7.77 -11.03
CA TYR A 59 -13.64 8.00 -11.05
C TYR A 59 -14.33 7.36 -9.83
N LEU A 60 -13.99 6.13 -9.49
CA LEU A 60 -14.54 5.45 -8.31
C LEU A 60 -14.18 6.17 -7.02
N LEU A 61 -12.93 6.61 -6.89
CA LEU A 61 -12.49 7.41 -5.75
C LEU A 61 -13.25 8.74 -5.65
N LEU A 62 -13.43 9.44 -6.78
CA LEU A 62 -14.25 10.64 -6.84
C LEU A 62 -15.70 10.38 -6.43
N ARG A 63 -16.26 9.26 -6.86
CA ARG A 63 -17.64 8.88 -6.52
C ARG A 63 -17.82 8.54 -5.04
N VAL A 64 -16.81 7.96 -4.41
CA VAL A 64 -16.83 7.57 -2.98
C VAL A 64 -16.45 8.74 -2.07
N LEU A 65 -15.41 9.48 -2.44
CA LEU A 65 -14.80 10.54 -1.61
C LEU A 65 -15.26 11.96 -2.00
N GLY A 66 -16.10 12.10 -3.03
CA GLY A 66 -16.59 13.41 -3.47
C GLY A 66 -17.31 14.17 -2.36
N PRO A 67 -17.23 15.52 -2.34
CA PRO A 67 -17.73 16.36 -1.25
C PRO A 67 -19.25 16.28 -1.04
N LYS A 68 -19.98 15.79 -2.05
CA LYS A 68 -21.44 15.56 -1.99
C LYS A 68 -21.84 14.13 -1.64
N ARG A 69 -20.88 13.26 -1.28
CA ARG A 69 -21.11 11.87 -0.92
C ARG A 69 -20.92 11.65 0.57
N VAL A 70 -21.49 10.56 1.08
CA VAL A 70 -21.55 10.28 2.52
C VAL A 70 -20.19 10.34 3.21
N ILE A 71 -19.15 9.72 2.61
CA ILE A 71 -17.81 9.68 3.19
C ILE A 71 -17.12 11.03 3.03
N GLY A 72 -17.17 11.64 1.85
CA GLY A 72 -16.53 12.93 1.58
C GLY A 72 -17.17 14.09 2.37
N ALA A 73 -18.49 14.09 2.51
CA ALA A 73 -19.20 15.05 3.33
C ALA A 73 -18.85 14.92 4.81
N TRP A 74 -18.81 13.70 5.32
CA TRP A 74 -18.46 13.43 6.71
C TRP A 74 -17.02 13.88 7.05
N VAL A 75 -16.07 13.60 6.15
CA VAL A 75 -14.67 14.04 6.34
C VAL A 75 -14.55 15.55 6.21
N LEU A 76 -15.30 16.18 5.29
CA LEU A 76 -15.33 17.63 5.15
C LEU A 76 -15.88 18.32 6.42
N GLU A 77 -16.94 17.77 7.02
CA GLU A 77 -17.52 18.26 8.25
C GLU A 77 -16.62 18.02 9.48
N ALA A 78 -15.99 16.83 9.55
CA ALA A 78 -15.15 16.45 10.69
C ALA A 78 -13.78 17.13 10.70
N PHE A 79 -13.15 17.30 9.54
CA PHE A 79 -11.76 17.77 9.42
C PHE A 79 -11.61 19.07 8.63
N GLY A 80 -12.68 19.60 8.02
CA GLY A 80 -12.65 20.82 7.22
C GLY A 80 -11.79 20.74 5.95
N VAL A 81 -11.38 19.54 5.53
CA VAL A 81 -10.49 19.30 4.39
C VAL A 81 -11.26 18.71 3.23
N LYS A 82 -11.15 19.35 2.06
CA LYS A 82 -11.67 18.78 0.80
C LYS A 82 -10.74 17.64 0.38
N LEU A 83 -11.26 16.42 0.29
CA LEU A 83 -10.51 15.25 -0.15
C LEU A 83 -10.27 15.19 -1.67
N VAL A 84 -10.86 16.11 -2.44
CA VAL A 84 -10.81 16.11 -3.90
C VAL A 84 -10.08 17.35 -4.41
N MET A 85 -9.27 17.17 -5.44
CA MET A 85 -8.45 18.22 -6.08
C MET A 85 -7.46 18.93 -5.14
N THR A 86 -6.96 18.21 -4.15
CA THR A 86 -5.90 18.69 -3.25
C THR A 86 -4.65 17.82 -3.38
N TRP A 87 -3.53 18.34 -2.93
CA TRP A 87 -2.27 17.60 -2.90
C TRP A 87 -2.41 16.26 -2.10
N TRP A 88 -3.16 16.29 -1.01
CA TRP A 88 -3.49 15.11 -0.22
C TRP A 88 -4.30 14.06 -0.97
N SER A 89 -5.21 14.50 -1.85
CA SER A 89 -5.99 13.56 -2.67
C SER A 89 -5.11 12.85 -3.69
N ALA A 90 -4.11 13.52 -4.22
CA ALA A 90 -3.13 12.92 -5.11
C ALA A 90 -2.31 11.83 -4.41
N ILE A 91 -1.84 12.10 -3.19
CA ILE A 91 -1.15 11.10 -2.37
C ILE A 91 -2.06 9.90 -2.08
N PHE A 92 -3.31 10.15 -1.71
CA PHE A 92 -4.26 9.08 -1.41
C PHE A 92 -4.57 8.22 -2.64
N ALA A 93 -4.85 8.84 -3.78
CA ALA A 93 -5.10 8.13 -5.03
C ALA A 93 -3.90 7.29 -5.48
N THR A 94 -2.70 7.87 -5.44
CA THR A 94 -1.45 7.16 -5.74
C THR A 94 -1.25 5.98 -4.79
N THR A 95 -1.46 6.18 -3.50
CA THR A 95 -1.36 5.12 -2.48
C THR A 95 -2.29 3.95 -2.79
N VAL A 96 -3.55 4.22 -3.16
CA VAL A 96 -4.52 3.18 -3.51
C VAL A 96 -4.08 2.40 -4.75
N VAL A 97 -3.57 3.09 -5.77
CA VAL A 97 -3.15 2.45 -7.03
C VAL A 97 -1.89 1.58 -6.86
N ILE A 98 -0.90 2.05 -6.10
CA ILE A 98 0.38 1.34 -5.92
C ILE A 98 0.35 0.32 -4.79
N PHE A 99 -0.61 0.39 -3.88
CA PHE A 99 -0.75 -0.54 -2.75
C PHE A 99 -0.76 -2.03 -3.16
N PRO A 100 -1.50 -2.46 -4.19
CA PRO A 100 -1.52 -3.87 -4.60
C PRO A 100 -0.16 -4.42 -4.99
N LEU A 101 0.69 -3.61 -5.62
CA LEU A 101 2.05 -4.01 -6.00
C LEU A 101 2.90 -4.35 -4.78
N MET A 102 2.94 -3.45 -3.82
CA MET A 102 3.67 -3.66 -2.57
C MET A 102 3.11 -4.84 -1.80
N TYR A 103 1.79 -4.88 -1.62
CA TYR A 103 1.11 -5.94 -0.91
C TYR A 103 1.41 -7.33 -1.47
N ARG A 104 1.25 -7.52 -2.79
CA ARG A 104 1.49 -8.81 -3.44
C ARG A 104 2.94 -9.25 -3.36
N THR A 105 3.88 -8.33 -3.57
CA THR A 105 5.32 -8.63 -3.53
C THR A 105 5.77 -9.01 -2.12
N VAL A 106 5.37 -8.26 -1.12
CA VAL A 106 5.70 -8.54 0.28
C VAL A 106 5.02 -9.82 0.76
N ARG A 107 3.77 -10.04 0.36
CA ARG A 107 3.05 -11.26 0.69
C ARG A 107 3.72 -12.49 0.11
N GLY A 108 4.15 -12.44 -1.15
CA GLY A 108 4.91 -13.53 -1.76
C GLY A 108 6.19 -13.84 -1.01
N ALA A 109 6.91 -12.81 -0.55
CA ALA A 109 8.10 -12.99 0.27
C ALA A 109 7.79 -13.61 1.65
N PHE A 110 6.67 -13.22 2.27
CA PHE A 110 6.25 -13.80 3.56
C PHE A 110 5.75 -15.24 3.42
N GLU A 111 5.12 -15.59 2.32
CA GLU A 111 4.69 -16.96 2.04
C GLU A 111 5.88 -17.88 1.74
N ALA A 112 6.95 -17.36 1.17
CA ALA A 112 8.21 -18.09 0.95
C ALA A 112 9.07 -18.24 2.23
N PHE A 113 8.73 -17.53 3.28
CA PHE A 113 9.45 -17.60 4.57
C PHE A 113 9.19 -18.94 5.26
N ASP A 114 10.28 -19.55 5.75
CA ASP A 114 10.18 -20.80 6.51
C ASP A 114 9.68 -20.55 7.92
N GLU A 115 8.45 -20.96 8.19
CA GLU A 115 7.79 -20.78 9.49
C GLU A 115 8.50 -21.56 10.62
N THR A 116 9.32 -22.56 10.30
CA THR A 116 10.10 -23.27 11.32
C THR A 116 11.06 -22.35 12.07
N LEU A 117 11.58 -21.32 11.40
CA LEU A 117 12.40 -20.29 12.03
C LEU A 117 11.61 -19.47 13.06
N ALA A 118 10.36 -19.14 12.75
CA ALA A 118 9.48 -18.43 13.68
C ALA A 118 9.14 -19.31 14.90
N TYR A 119 8.80 -20.57 14.68
CA TYR A 119 8.52 -21.52 15.76
C TYR A 119 9.74 -21.77 16.64
N SER A 120 10.92 -21.89 16.06
CA SER A 120 12.18 -22.00 16.83
C SER A 120 12.41 -20.77 17.70
N GLY A 121 12.13 -19.58 17.21
CA GLY A 121 12.16 -18.34 18.00
C GLY A 121 11.17 -18.35 19.17
N GLN A 122 9.96 -18.87 18.95
CA GLN A 122 8.94 -18.99 20.00
C GLN A 122 9.34 -19.99 21.09
N THR A 123 9.96 -21.11 20.72
CA THR A 123 10.48 -22.08 21.69
C THR A 123 11.60 -21.51 22.56
N LEU A 124 12.34 -20.54 22.04
CA LEU A 124 13.36 -19.79 22.81
C LEU A 124 12.77 -18.67 23.67
N GLY A 125 11.44 -18.52 23.71
CA GLY A 125 10.76 -17.52 24.52
C GLY A 125 10.76 -16.10 23.92
N LEU A 126 11.09 -15.95 22.63
CA LEU A 126 11.06 -14.66 21.96
C LEU A 126 9.63 -14.20 21.68
N SER A 127 9.38 -12.91 21.83
CA SER A 127 8.08 -12.31 21.50
C SER A 127 7.79 -12.33 19.99
N ASN A 128 6.52 -12.37 19.61
CA ASN A 128 6.13 -12.33 18.21
C ASN A 128 6.61 -11.05 17.49
N ALA A 129 6.64 -9.92 18.17
CA ALA A 129 7.18 -8.68 17.64
C ALA A 129 8.69 -8.77 17.37
N TYR A 130 9.46 -9.37 18.28
CA TYR A 130 10.88 -9.59 18.09
C TYR A 130 11.16 -10.51 16.90
N ILE A 131 10.42 -11.64 16.79
CA ILE A 131 10.53 -12.59 15.67
C ILE A 131 10.21 -11.90 14.35
N PHE A 132 9.16 -11.08 14.30
CA PHE A 132 8.81 -10.32 13.10
C PHE A 132 9.93 -9.38 12.66
N TRP A 133 10.44 -8.53 13.54
CA TRP A 133 11.42 -7.51 13.19
C TRP A 133 12.84 -8.04 13.01
N ARG A 134 13.23 -9.07 13.75
CA ARG A 134 14.60 -9.59 13.78
C ARG A 134 14.83 -10.85 12.98
N ILE A 135 13.80 -11.60 12.69
CA ILE A 135 13.89 -12.87 11.94
C ILE A 135 13.17 -12.76 10.61
N ARG A 136 11.87 -12.47 10.61
CA ARG A 136 11.04 -12.45 9.39
C ARG A 136 11.45 -11.32 8.44
N MET A 137 11.56 -10.10 8.92
CA MET A 137 11.89 -8.94 8.07
C MET A 137 13.27 -9.07 7.40
N PRO A 138 14.36 -9.42 8.10
CA PRO A 138 15.65 -9.63 7.44
C PRO A 138 15.67 -10.76 6.41
N CYS A 139 14.94 -11.84 6.65
CA CYS A 139 14.81 -12.95 5.70
C CYS A 139 14.02 -12.56 4.44
N CYS A 140 13.01 -11.71 4.59
CA CYS A 140 12.14 -11.25 3.51
C CYS A 140 12.59 -9.92 2.89
N ARG A 141 13.73 -9.38 3.27
CA ARG A 141 14.20 -8.04 2.84
C ARG A 141 14.24 -7.84 1.33
N GLN A 142 14.61 -8.86 0.59
CA GLN A 142 14.68 -8.78 -0.88
C GLN A 142 13.30 -8.54 -1.49
N GLY A 143 12.27 -9.25 -1.04
CA GLY A 143 10.90 -9.05 -1.49
C GLY A 143 10.33 -7.69 -1.07
N VAL A 144 10.64 -7.24 0.14
CA VAL A 144 10.23 -5.91 0.64
C VAL A 144 10.89 -4.80 -0.18
N LEU A 145 12.18 -4.89 -0.44
CA LEU A 145 12.91 -3.92 -1.26
C LEU A 145 12.40 -3.92 -2.71
N ALA A 146 12.21 -5.09 -3.31
CA ALA A 146 11.66 -5.21 -4.66
C ALA A 146 10.27 -4.59 -4.76
N GLY A 147 9.39 -4.87 -3.80
CA GLY A 147 8.06 -4.25 -3.73
C GLY A 147 8.11 -2.74 -3.59
N THR A 148 9.01 -2.22 -2.77
CA THR A 148 9.22 -0.78 -2.57
C THR A 148 9.69 -0.09 -3.85
N VAL A 149 10.69 -0.66 -4.53
CA VAL A 149 11.21 -0.11 -5.80
C VAL A 149 10.14 -0.13 -6.89
N LEU A 150 9.41 -1.23 -7.04
CA LEU A 150 8.33 -1.35 -8.02
C LEU A 150 7.21 -0.35 -7.75
N ALA A 151 6.81 -0.20 -6.50
CA ALA A 151 5.77 0.74 -6.10
C ALA A 151 6.20 2.19 -6.34
N PHE A 152 7.43 2.54 -6.02
CA PHE A 152 7.99 3.88 -6.26
C PHE A 152 8.08 4.18 -7.76
N ALA A 153 8.58 3.26 -8.56
CA ALA A 153 8.64 3.41 -10.02
C ALA A 153 7.24 3.59 -10.62
N ARG A 154 6.26 2.82 -10.15
CA ARG A 154 4.86 2.95 -10.60
C ARG A 154 4.26 4.29 -10.19
N ALA A 155 4.54 4.75 -8.97
CA ALA A 155 4.09 6.05 -8.48
C ALA A 155 4.65 7.22 -9.31
N LEU A 156 5.92 7.16 -9.70
CA LEU A 156 6.51 8.15 -10.61
C LEU A 156 5.85 8.16 -11.98
N GLY A 157 5.51 6.98 -12.51
CA GLY A 157 4.84 6.83 -13.80
C GLY A 157 3.42 7.39 -13.83
N GLU A 158 2.74 7.46 -12.71
CA GLU A 158 1.37 7.98 -12.62
C GLU A 158 1.28 9.46 -13.02
N TYR A 159 2.30 10.27 -12.68
CA TYR A 159 2.35 11.70 -12.95
C TYR A 159 3.30 12.09 -14.08
N GLY A 160 4.10 11.17 -14.59
CA GLY A 160 5.04 11.44 -15.68
C GLY A 160 4.41 11.45 -17.08
N ALA A 161 3.15 11.03 -17.20
CA ALA A 161 2.42 10.95 -18.47
C ALA A 161 1.44 12.12 -18.70
N THR A 162 1.37 13.06 -17.78
CA THR A 162 0.62 14.32 -17.90
C THR A 162 1.57 15.51 -17.99
#